data_eb86d8af3d55ba980a950d351c14cd78
#
_entry.id   eb86d8af3d55ba980a950d351c14cd78
#
_cell.length_a   1.000
_cell.length_b   1.000
_cell.length_c   1.000
_cell.angle_alpha   90.00
_cell.angle_beta   90.00
_cell.angle_gamma   90.00
#
_symmetry.space_group_name_H-M   'P 1'
#
loop_
_entity.id
_entity.type
_entity.pdbx_description
1 polymer ?
#
loop_
_entity_poly.entity_id
_entity_poly.type
_entity_poly.pdbx_seq_one_letter_code
_entity_poly.pdbx_strand_id
1 'polypeptide(L)'
;GSSGKTTTKELTASIFRQAGETLATLGNKNNEIGVPLTLLRLNAQHRYGVFELGANHIGEIAYTSGLVQPHAAVITNIGTAHLEGFGSRQGIAQAKGEIFSGLVDGGTAVINADDEFADYHQNLCVGLKILTFSVKKQADAYATDIKRTNGGAYQFNLHLAEQSTSIQLRLIGQHNVANALAASCLALACGLTLPQIKQGLEQAQ
;
A
#
# COMPACT_ATOMS: atom_id res chain seq x y z
N GLY A 1 2.25 2.56 -7.18
CA GLY A 1 1.11 3.28 -7.73
C GLY A 1 1.46 4.66 -8.27
N SER A 2 0.55 5.28 -9.03
CA SER A 2 0.77 6.62 -9.61
C SER A 2 0.59 7.73 -8.58
N SER A 3 -0.36 7.60 -7.66
CA SER A 3 -0.62 8.54 -6.57
C SER A 3 -0.88 7.79 -5.26
N GLY A 4 -0.85 8.50 -4.12
CA GLY A 4 -1.14 7.94 -2.80
C GLY A 4 -0.04 7.06 -2.19
N LYS A 5 1.09 6.83 -2.85
CA LYS A 5 2.19 6.00 -2.36
C LYS A 5 2.68 6.44 -0.98
N THR A 6 3.08 7.71 -0.87
CA THR A 6 3.64 8.26 0.37
C THR A 6 2.62 8.22 1.51
N THR A 7 1.36 8.59 1.23
CA THR A 7 0.30 8.52 2.24
C THR A 7 0.05 7.07 2.68
N THR A 8 -0.04 6.13 1.73
CA THR A 8 -0.20 4.70 2.06
C THR A 8 0.98 4.19 2.89
N LYS A 9 2.22 4.59 2.54
CA LYS A 9 3.43 4.26 3.31
C LYS A 9 3.34 4.80 4.74
N GLU A 10 2.96 6.07 4.94
CA GLU A 10 2.85 6.67 6.27
C GLU A 10 1.74 6.01 7.11
N LEU A 11 0.57 5.76 6.51
CA LEU A 11 -0.51 5.02 7.15
C LEU A 11 -0.06 3.62 7.58
N THR A 12 0.60 2.89 6.67
CA THR A 12 1.13 1.55 6.96
C THR A 12 2.17 1.59 8.09
N ALA A 13 3.11 2.54 8.05
CA ALA A 13 4.11 2.70 9.08
C ALA A 13 3.48 3.06 10.43
N SER A 14 2.45 3.91 10.45
CA SER A 14 1.69 4.25 11.66
C SER A 14 1.02 3.01 12.27
N ILE A 15 0.43 2.15 11.43
CA ILE A 15 -0.17 0.89 11.89
C ILE A 15 0.91 -0.04 12.45
N PHE A 16 2.01 -0.26 11.73
CA PHE A 16 3.06 -1.19 12.17
C PHE A 16 3.74 -0.76 13.46
N ARG A 17 3.87 0.56 13.71
CA ARG A 17 4.37 1.09 15.00
C ARG A 17 3.51 0.72 16.20
N GLN A 18 2.24 0.33 16.00
CA GLN A 18 1.39 -0.21 17.07
C GLN A 18 1.80 -1.64 17.48
N ALA A 19 2.61 -2.31 16.66
CA ALA A 19 3.01 -3.71 16.87
C ALA A 19 4.52 -3.88 17.07
N GLY A 20 5.34 -2.86 16.78
CA GLY A 20 6.78 -2.92 16.99
C GLY A 20 7.57 -1.82 16.29
N GLU A 21 8.87 -1.79 16.57
CA GLU A 21 9.78 -0.81 15.95
C GLU A 21 9.74 -0.94 14.42
N THR A 22 9.54 0.17 13.74
CA THR A 22 9.24 0.18 12.31
C THR A 22 10.14 1.17 11.57
N LEU A 23 10.92 0.68 10.63
CA LEU A 23 11.62 1.50 9.65
C LEU A 23 10.69 1.85 8.50
N ALA A 24 10.68 3.11 8.07
CA ALA A 24 9.97 3.54 6.87
C ALA A 24 10.87 4.36 5.95
N THR A 25 10.59 4.33 4.64
CA THR A 25 11.22 5.23 3.67
C THR A 25 11.04 6.69 4.10
N LEU A 26 12.14 7.43 4.19
CA LEU A 26 12.13 8.87 4.51
C LEU A 26 11.91 9.71 3.25
N GLY A 27 10.93 10.61 3.33
CA GLY A 27 10.62 11.52 2.22
C GLY A 27 10.33 10.75 0.94
N ASN A 28 11.00 11.15 -0.14
CA ASN A 28 10.88 10.59 -1.50
C ASN A 28 12.04 9.66 -1.89
N LYS A 29 12.76 9.06 -0.92
CA LYS A 29 13.88 8.14 -1.20
C LYS A 29 13.39 6.77 -1.68
N ASN A 30 12.65 6.77 -2.79
CA ASN A 30 11.91 5.62 -3.31
C ASN A 30 12.45 5.05 -4.63
N ASN A 31 13.60 5.56 -5.11
CA ASN A 31 14.26 5.13 -6.34
C ASN A 31 15.36 4.08 -6.08
N GLU A 32 16.10 3.71 -7.15
CA GLU A 32 17.16 2.70 -7.14
C GLU A 32 18.35 3.04 -6.21
N ILE A 33 18.49 4.29 -5.78
CA ILE A 33 19.48 4.73 -4.79
C ILE A 33 18.85 4.82 -3.39
N GLY A 34 17.66 5.43 -3.29
CA GLY A 34 16.99 5.69 -2.03
C GLY A 34 16.53 4.45 -1.29
N VAL A 35 16.10 3.40 -2.04
CA VAL A 35 15.66 2.14 -1.46
C VAL A 35 16.83 1.39 -0.80
N PRO A 36 17.98 1.15 -1.46
CA PRO A 36 19.15 0.58 -0.80
C PRO A 36 19.62 1.37 0.42
N LEU A 37 19.66 2.69 0.35
CA LEU A 37 20.02 3.54 1.49
C LEU A 37 19.04 3.40 2.66
N THR A 38 17.77 3.16 2.41
CA THR A 38 16.79 2.87 3.44
C THR A 38 17.04 1.48 4.04
N LEU A 39 17.33 0.46 3.22
CA LEU A 39 17.65 -0.89 3.69
C LEU A 39 18.89 -0.92 4.61
N LEU A 40 19.93 -0.14 4.29
CA LEU A 40 21.13 -0.02 5.13
C LEU A 40 20.87 0.57 6.52
N ARG A 41 19.71 1.16 6.77
CA ARG A 41 19.30 1.65 8.09
C ARG A 41 18.61 0.59 8.94
N LEU A 42 18.31 -0.60 8.40
CA LEU A 42 17.77 -1.70 9.16
C LEU A 42 18.77 -2.15 10.23
N ASN A 43 18.25 -2.46 11.40
CA ASN A 43 19.01 -3.02 12.51
C ASN A 43 18.15 -4.05 13.27
N ALA A 44 18.73 -4.72 14.24
CA ALA A 44 18.08 -5.80 14.98
C ALA A 44 16.87 -5.37 15.84
N GLN A 45 16.65 -4.08 16.05
CA GLN A 45 15.49 -3.56 16.79
C GLN A 45 14.25 -3.45 15.90
N HIS A 46 14.42 -3.27 14.58
CA HIS A 46 13.32 -3.15 13.65
C HIS A 46 12.60 -4.49 13.47
N ARG A 47 11.33 -4.51 13.82
CA ARG A 47 10.43 -5.65 13.56
C ARG A 47 9.79 -5.55 12.20
N TYR A 48 9.58 -4.34 11.71
CA TYR A 48 8.92 -4.06 10.45
C TYR A 48 9.71 -3.08 9.58
N GLY A 49 9.58 -3.22 8.26
CA GLY A 49 10.07 -2.29 7.27
C GLY A 49 8.96 -1.90 6.30
N VAL A 50 8.76 -0.62 6.05
CA VAL A 50 7.79 -0.08 5.08
C VAL A 50 8.52 0.71 4.02
N PHE A 51 8.53 0.17 2.80
CA PHE A 51 9.29 0.73 1.68
C PHE A 51 8.35 1.31 0.62
N GLU A 52 8.56 2.57 0.26
CA GLU A 52 7.96 3.15 -0.92
C GLU A 52 8.86 2.90 -2.12
N LEU A 53 8.32 2.32 -3.19
CA LEU A 53 9.03 2.08 -4.45
C LEU A 53 8.45 2.96 -5.55
N GLY A 54 9.31 3.75 -6.18
CA GLY A 54 9.01 4.60 -7.33
C GLY A 54 9.85 4.18 -8.53
N ALA A 55 9.36 4.49 -9.74
CA ALA A 55 10.08 4.24 -10.99
C ALA A 55 9.70 5.25 -12.08
N ASN A 56 10.65 5.50 -12.96
CA ASN A 56 10.49 6.24 -14.21
C ASN A 56 10.60 5.31 -15.43
N HIS A 57 11.24 4.13 -15.28
CA HIS A 57 11.46 3.17 -16.36
C HIS A 57 11.08 1.75 -15.93
N ILE A 58 10.82 0.91 -16.91
CA ILE A 58 10.61 -0.54 -16.74
C ILE A 58 11.90 -1.17 -16.17
N GLY A 59 11.75 -2.12 -15.24
CA GLY A 59 12.86 -2.81 -14.57
C GLY A 59 13.31 -2.19 -13.25
N GLU A 60 13.06 -0.91 -13.00
CA GLU A 60 13.49 -0.23 -11.76
C GLU A 60 12.75 -0.79 -10.53
N ILE A 61 11.45 -1.08 -10.64
CA ILE A 61 10.69 -1.67 -9.54
C ILE A 61 11.04 -3.15 -9.35
N ALA A 62 11.31 -3.90 -10.42
CA ALA A 62 11.80 -5.27 -10.30
C ALA A 62 13.11 -5.30 -9.50
N TYR A 63 14.04 -4.41 -9.83
CA TYR A 63 15.31 -4.28 -9.10
C TYR A 63 15.10 -3.94 -7.62
N THR A 64 14.36 -2.87 -7.33
CA THR A 64 14.17 -2.41 -5.94
C THR A 64 13.33 -3.37 -5.11
N SER A 65 12.28 -3.98 -5.67
CA SER A 65 11.48 -5.00 -4.97
C SER A 65 12.27 -6.28 -4.72
N GLY A 66 13.15 -6.67 -5.65
CA GLY A 66 14.07 -7.79 -5.48
C GLY A 66 15.08 -7.57 -4.34
N LEU A 67 15.49 -6.32 -4.07
CA LEU A 67 16.31 -5.98 -2.91
C LEU A 67 15.53 -6.02 -1.59
N VAL A 68 14.29 -5.50 -1.60
CA VAL A 68 13.42 -5.43 -0.41
C VAL A 68 12.90 -6.81 -0.02
N GLN A 69 12.57 -7.67 -0.99
CA GLN A 69 11.94 -8.97 -0.79
C GLN A 69 10.72 -8.88 0.15
N PRO A 70 9.66 -8.14 -0.25
CA PRO A 70 8.57 -7.83 0.65
C PRO A 70 7.70 -9.05 0.95
N HIS A 71 7.12 -9.10 2.17
CA HIS A 71 6.10 -10.08 2.56
C HIS A 71 4.70 -9.69 2.05
N ALA A 72 4.48 -8.40 1.84
CA ALA A 72 3.27 -7.88 1.22
C ALA A 72 3.60 -6.66 0.37
N ALA A 73 2.94 -6.51 -0.76
CA ALA A 73 3.14 -5.39 -1.68
C ALA A 73 1.80 -4.89 -2.23
N VAL A 74 1.69 -3.57 -2.46
CA VAL A 74 0.48 -2.93 -2.98
C VAL A 74 0.77 -2.00 -4.15
N ILE A 75 -0.13 -2.00 -5.12
CA ILE A 75 -0.25 -0.94 -6.12
C ILE A 75 -1.48 -0.11 -5.79
N THR A 76 -1.28 1.15 -5.40
CA THR A 76 -2.38 2.03 -4.97
C THR A 76 -3.35 2.34 -6.10
N ASN A 77 -2.83 2.70 -7.27
CA ASN A 77 -3.60 2.95 -8.50
C ASN A 77 -2.69 3.09 -9.72
N ILE A 78 -3.27 3.01 -10.91
CA ILE A 78 -2.64 3.31 -12.21
C ILE A 78 -3.28 4.58 -12.77
N GLY A 79 -2.56 5.68 -12.68
CA GLY A 79 -2.92 6.97 -13.26
C GLY A 79 -2.09 7.28 -14.50
N THR A 80 -2.00 8.56 -14.86
CA THR A 80 -1.24 9.07 -16.00
C THR A 80 0.14 9.65 -15.63
N ALA A 81 0.52 9.58 -14.36
CA ALA A 81 1.84 10.06 -13.91
C ALA A 81 2.96 9.26 -14.60
N HIS A 82 3.98 9.97 -15.10
CA HIS A 82 5.13 9.41 -15.85
C HIS A 82 4.76 8.78 -17.20
N LEU A 83 3.68 9.25 -17.86
CA LEU A 83 3.23 8.73 -19.15
C LEU A 83 4.34 8.82 -20.23
N GLU A 84 5.15 9.89 -20.20
CA GLU A 84 6.28 10.09 -21.12
C GLU A 84 7.35 8.99 -20.96
N GLY A 85 7.64 8.55 -19.73
CA GLY A 85 8.65 7.52 -19.47
C GLY A 85 8.18 6.08 -19.79
N PHE A 86 6.88 5.81 -19.69
CA PHE A 86 6.30 4.48 -19.90
C PHE A 86 5.51 4.34 -21.20
N GLY A 87 5.34 5.42 -21.96
CA GLY A 87 4.69 5.45 -23.27
C GLY A 87 3.17 5.27 -23.27
N SER A 88 2.60 4.54 -22.31
CA SER A 88 1.16 4.28 -22.20
C SER A 88 0.75 3.93 -20.77
N ARG A 89 -0.57 3.97 -20.47
CA ARG A 89 -1.10 3.48 -19.19
C ARG A 89 -0.85 1.99 -18.99
N GLN A 90 -0.88 1.20 -20.06
CA GLN A 90 -0.49 -0.20 -20.03
C GLN A 90 0.98 -0.38 -19.65
N GLY A 91 1.89 0.45 -20.19
CA GLY A 91 3.30 0.47 -19.79
C GLY A 91 3.50 0.85 -18.32
N ILE A 92 2.71 1.80 -17.79
CA ILE A 92 2.70 2.14 -16.37
C ILE A 92 2.23 0.94 -15.53
N ALA A 93 1.16 0.25 -15.94
CA ALA A 93 0.64 -0.92 -15.23
C ALA A 93 1.67 -2.06 -15.23
N GLN A 94 2.35 -2.30 -16.34
CA GLN A 94 3.42 -3.29 -16.47
C GLN A 94 4.58 -2.97 -15.52
N ALA A 95 5.14 -1.77 -15.59
CA ALA A 95 6.27 -1.37 -14.75
C ALA A 95 5.94 -1.42 -13.25
N LYS A 96 4.73 -0.99 -12.86
CA LYS A 96 4.33 -1.06 -11.45
C LYS A 96 3.99 -2.48 -11.00
N GLY A 97 3.50 -3.34 -11.91
CA GLY A 97 3.26 -4.77 -11.67
C GLY A 97 4.52 -5.55 -11.29
N GLU A 98 5.70 -5.07 -11.69
CA GLU A 98 7.00 -5.64 -11.31
C GLU A 98 7.18 -5.79 -9.79
N ILE A 99 6.47 -5.00 -8.98
CA ILE A 99 6.56 -5.08 -7.51
C ILE A 99 6.21 -6.47 -6.97
N PHE A 100 5.32 -7.18 -7.64
CA PHE A 100 4.87 -8.50 -7.22
C PHE A 100 5.91 -9.60 -7.47
N SER A 101 6.82 -9.39 -8.44
CA SER A 101 7.91 -10.34 -8.70
C SER A 101 8.96 -10.39 -7.58
N GLY A 102 9.02 -9.35 -6.74
CA GLY A 102 9.92 -9.31 -5.58
C GLY A 102 9.36 -9.91 -4.31
N LEU A 103 8.07 -10.32 -4.30
CA LEU A 103 7.46 -10.93 -3.13
C LEU A 103 8.16 -12.24 -2.73
N VAL A 104 8.36 -12.43 -1.44
CA VAL A 104 8.85 -13.72 -0.90
C VAL A 104 7.84 -14.84 -1.15
N ASP A 105 8.29 -16.09 -1.08
CA ASP A 105 7.43 -17.27 -1.17
C ASP A 105 6.29 -17.18 -0.13
N GLY A 106 5.05 -17.34 -0.59
CA GLY A 106 3.86 -17.18 0.24
C GLY A 106 3.50 -15.74 0.60
N GLY A 107 4.17 -14.76 0.00
CA GLY A 107 3.88 -13.35 0.14
C GLY A 107 2.52 -12.97 -0.41
N THR A 108 2.04 -11.77 -0.06
CA THR A 108 0.70 -11.30 -0.38
C THR A 108 0.72 -10.10 -1.33
N ALA A 109 0.05 -10.23 -2.45
CA ALA A 109 -0.24 -9.10 -3.37
C ALA A 109 -1.53 -8.40 -2.93
N VAL A 110 -1.47 -7.09 -2.75
CA VAL A 110 -2.64 -6.25 -2.42
C VAL A 110 -3.04 -5.45 -3.66
N ILE A 111 -4.28 -5.62 -4.09
CA ILE A 111 -4.76 -5.10 -5.38
C ILE A 111 -5.97 -4.19 -5.17
N ASN A 112 -5.92 -3.01 -5.79
CA ASN A 112 -7.04 -2.09 -5.87
C ASN A 112 -8.09 -2.64 -6.85
N ALA A 113 -9.21 -3.16 -6.33
CA ALA A 113 -10.30 -3.72 -7.14
C ALA A 113 -11.12 -2.65 -7.89
N ASP A 114 -10.89 -1.36 -7.61
CA ASP A 114 -11.51 -0.23 -8.32
C ASP A 114 -10.68 0.25 -9.52
N ASP A 115 -9.43 -0.23 -9.66
CA ASP A 115 -8.53 0.14 -10.74
C ASP A 115 -8.86 -0.65 -12.02
N GLU A 116 -8.78 -0.01 -13.18
CA GLU A 116 -9.06 -0.67 -14.47
C GLU A 116 -8.05 -1.78 -14.79
N PHE A 117 -6.85 -1.76 -14.18
CA PHE A 117 -5.82 -2.78 -14.34
C PHE A 117 -5.87 -3.86 -13.23
N ALA A 118 -6.95 -3.93 -12.44
CA ALA A 118 -7.08 -4.91 -11.35
C ALA A 118 -6.90 -6.34 -11.86
N ASP A 119 -7.61 -6.72 -12.92
CA ASP A 119 -7.55 -8.07 -13.50
C ASP A 119 -6.15 -8.37 -14.08
N TYR A 120 -5.52 -7.38 -14.74
CA TYR A 120 -4.15 -7.51 -15.23
C TYR A 120 -3.18 -7.83 -14.09
N HIS A 121 -3.25 -7.09 -12.97
CA HIS A 121 -2.37 -7.31 -11.83
C HIS A 121 -2.68 -8.64 -11.11
N GLN A 122 -3.94 -9.05 -11.01
CA GLN A 122 -4.30 -10.35 -10.46
C GLN A 122 -3.69 -11.50 -11.26
N ASN A 123 -3.70 -11.39 -12.59
CA ASN A 123 -3.10 -12.39 -13.48
C ASN A 123 -1.57 -12.49 -13.33
N LEU A 124 -0.88 -11.42 -12.89
CA LEU A 124 0.55 -11.47 -12.57
C LEU A 124 0.86 -12.23 -11.25
N CYS A 125 -0.16 -12.41 -10.40
CA CYS A 125 0.00 -12.93 -9.03
C CYS A 125 -0.37 -14.43 -8.92
N VAL A 126 -0.25 -15.20 -10.00
CA VAL A 126 -0.50 -16.65 -9.97
C VAL A 126 0.43 -17.32 -8.96
N GLY A 127 -0.16 -18.06 -8.01
CA GLY A 127 0.58 -18.73 -6.93
C GLY A 127 0.87 -17.86 -5.69
N LEU A 128 0.56 -16.57 -5.74
CA LEU A 128 0.65 -15.68 -4.57
C LEU A 128 -0.70 -15.61 -3.82
N LYS A 129 -0.66 -15.21 -2.54
CA LYS A 129 -1.87 -14.78 -1.84
C LYS A 129 -2.30 -13.43 -2.39
N ILE A 130 -3.61 -13.24 -2.56
CA ILE A 130 -4.17 -11.97 -3.04
C ILE A 130 -5.14 -11.44 -1.99
N LEU A 131 -5.01 -10.16 -1.64
CA LEU A 131 -6.02 -9.38 -0.94
C LEU A 131 -6.43 -8.22 -1.83
N THR A 132 -7.72 -7.91 -1.83
CA THR A 132 -8.30 -6.82 -2.62
C THR A 132 -8.84 -5.72 -1.72
N PHE A 133 -8.80 -4.48 -2.17
CA PHE A 133 -9.49 -3.38 -1.51
C PHE A 133 -10.33 -2.56 -2.48
N SER A 134 -11.42 -1.98 -1.99
CA SER A 134 -12.34 -1.16 -2.78
C SER A 134 -13.08 -0.13 -1.94
N VAL A 135 -13.31 1.05 -2.52
CA VAL A 135 -14.23 2.06 -1.98
C VAL A 135 -15.60 2.02 -2.67
N LYS A 136 -15.78 1.18 -3.70
CA LYS A 136 -16.98 1.13 -4.55
C LYS A 136 -17.80 -0.14 -4.39
N LYS A 137 -17.16 -1.24 -3.99
CA LYS A 137 -17.78 -2.58 -3.92
C LYS A 137 -17.19 -3.40 -2.78
N GLN A 138 -17.82 -4.52 -2.47
CA GLN A 138 -17.28 -5.47 -1.50
C GLN A 138 -15.95 -6.06 -2.01
N ALA A 139 -14.99 -6.18 -1.10
CA ALA A 139 -13.65 -6.72 -1.30
C ALA A 139 -13.15 -7.29 0.03
N ASP A 140 -11.89 -7.76 0.12
CA ASP A 140 -11.30 -8.20 1.40
C ASP A 140 -11.18 -7.04 2.40
N ALA A 141 -10.90 -5.82 1.91
CA ALA A 141 -11.05 -4.59 2.65
C ALA A 141 -11.94 -3.62 1.87
N TYR A 142 -13.02 -3.13 2.49
CA TYR A 142 -13.87 -2.11 1.87
C TYR A 142 -14.43 -1.15 2.91
N ALA A 143 -14.94 0.00 2.44
CA ALA A 143 -15.48 1.04 3.28
C ALA A 143 -16.97 1.26 3.01
N THR A 144 -17.74 1.45 4.09
CA THR A 144 -19.13 1.92 4.04
C THR A 144 -19.30 3.20 4.88
N ASP A 145 -20.43 3.86 4.74
CA ASP A 145 -20.77 5.07 5.53
C ASP A 145 -19.67 6.15 5.48
N ILE A 146 -19.05 6.33 4.32
CA ILE A 146 -18.00 7.33 4.11
C ILE A 146 -18.60 8.72 4.26
N LYS A 147 -18.17 9.48 5.27
CA LYS A 147 -18.66 10.81 5.59
C LYS A 147 -17.50 11.78 5.80
N ARG A 148 -17.66 12.99 5.27
CA ARG A 148 -16.72 14.08 5.52
C ARG A 148 -17.03 14.71 6.88
N THR A 149 -16.01 14.90 7.71
CA THR A 149 -16.11 15.63 8.98
C THR A 149 -16.03 17.14 8.75
N ASN A 150 -16.40 17.95 9.76
CA ASN A 150 -16.33 19.41 9.67
C ASN A 150 -14.91 19.92 9.40
N GLY A 151 -13.86 19.20 9.80
CA GLY A 151 -12.46 19.52 9.54
C GLY A 151 -11.94 19.09 8.17
N GLY A 152 -12.80 18.49 7.30
CA GLY A 152 -12.43 18.05 5.95
C GLY A 152 -11.79 16.65 5.90
N ALA A 153 -11.53 16.03 7.03
CA ALA A 153 -11.13 14.63 7.14
C ALA A 153 -12.32 13.69 6.89
N TYR A 154 -12.09 12.40 6.87
CA TYR A 154 -13.15 11.42 6.58
C TYR A 154 -13.26 10.39 7.69
N GLN A 155 -14.51 9.99 7.97
CA GLN A 155 -14.85 8.83 8.79
C GLN A 155 -15.59 7.79 7.92
N PHE A 156 -15.41 6.51 8.24
CA PHE A 156 -16.05 5.42 7.53
C PHE A 156 -16.06 4.15 8.39
N ASN A 157 -16.88 3.18 8.03
CA ASN A 157 -16.78 1.83 8.57
C ASN A 157 -15.83 1.02 7.70
N LEU A 158 -14.70 0.60 8.26
CA LEU A 158 -13.77 -0.35 7.67
C LEU A 158 -14.32 -1.75 7.86
N HIS A 159 -14.53 -2.46 6.77
CA HIS A 159 -14.74 -3.90 6.74
C HIS A 159 -13.44 -4.57 6.29
N LEU A 160 -12.92 -5.50 7.08
CA LEU A 160 -11.65 -6.17 6.83
C LEU A 160 -11.79 -7.65 7.15
N ALA A 161 -11.73 -8.50 6.15
CA ALA A 161 -12.14 -9.90 6.23
C ALA A 161 -13.58 -10.00 6.79
N GLU A 162 -13.79 -10.70 7.88
CA GLU A 162 -15.12 -10.88 8.50
C GLU A 162 -15.39 -9.92 9.67
N GLN A 163 -14.50 -8.95 9.89
CA GLN A 163 -14.59 -7.98 10.99
C GLN A 163 -14.89 -6.58 10.46
N SER A 164 -15.44 -5.73 11.32
CA SER A 164 -15.66 -4.32 10.99
C SER A 164 -15.42 -3.40 12.18
N THR A 165 -15.01 -2.16 11.89
CA THR A 165 -14.84 -1.10 12.89
C THR A 165 -15.00 0.27 12.26
N SER A 166 -15.44 1.24 13.04
CA SER A 166 -15.45 2.64 12.60
C SER A 166 -14.05 3.24 12.66
N ILE A 167 -13.66 3.96 11.63
CA ILE A 167 -12.39 4.67 11.49
C ILE A 167 -12.65 6.16 11.32
N GLN A 168 -11.87 6.98 12.03
CA GLN A 168 -11.83 8.42 11.85
C GLN A 168 -10.42 8.85 11.46
N LEU A 169 -10.20 9.14 10.18
CA LEU A 169 -8.92 9.65 9.70
C LEU A 169 -8.72 11.10 10.15
N ARG A 170 -7.45 11.51 10.26
CA ARG A 170 -7.05 12.92 10.42
C ARG A 170 -6.68 13.57 9.08
N LEU A 171 -6.46 12.75 8.06
CA LEU A 171 -6.06 13.19 6.73
C LEU A 171 -7.24 13.76 5.94
N ILE A 172 -7.02 14.89 5.27
CA ILE A 172 -8.00 15.57 4.43
C ILE A 172 -8.04 14.91 3.05
N GLY A 173 -9.27 14.70 2.53
CA GLY A 173 -9.49 14.19 1.18
C GLY A 173 -9.98 12.74 1.14
N GLN A 174 -11.04 12.52 0.33
CA GLN A 174 -11.71 11.22 0.22
C GLN A 174 -10.80 10.10 -0.30
N HIS A 175 -9.81 10.45 -1.14
CA HIS A 175 -8.83 9.48 -1.66
C HIS A 175 -8.03 8.77 -0.55
N ASN A 176 -7.94 9.38 0.65
CA ASN A 176 -7.27 8.76 1.79
C ASN A 176 -8.05 7.59 2.40
N VAL A 177 -9.33 7.44 2.10
CA VAL A 177 -10.08 6.23 2.43
C VAL A 177 -9.49 5.03 1.68
N ALA A 178 -9.26 5.16 0.37
CA ALA A 178 -8.62 4.10 -0.42
C ALA A 178 -7.18 3.80 0.07
N ASN A 179 -6.40 4.84 0.40
CA ASN A 179 -5.05 4.66 0.97
C ASN A 179 -5.08 3.92 2.32
N ALA A 180 -6.09 4.21 3.16
CA ALA A 180 -6.30 3.51 4.44
C ALA A 180 -6.69 2.05 4.24
N LEU A 181 -7.55 1.73 3.27
CA LEU A 181 -7.89 0.35 2.92
C LEU A 181 -6.65 -0.42 2.44
N ALA A 182 -5.85 0.18 1.57
CA ALA A 182 -4.59 -0.41 1.09
C ALA A 182 -3.63 -0.71 2.25
N ALA A 183 -3.44 0.25 3.18
CA ALA A 183 -2.61 0.07 4.37
C ALA A 183 -3.16 -1.01 5.31
N SER A 184 -4.49 -1.12 5.44
CA SER A 184 -5.17 -2.17 6.22
C SER A 184 -4.91 -3.57 5.67
N CYS A 185 -4.96 -3.74 4.34
CA CYS A 185 -4.63 -5.01 3.68
C CYS A 185 -3.15 -5.40 3.91
N LEU A 186 -2.21 -4.45 3.78
CA LEU A 186 -0.80 -4.71 4.05
C LEU A 186 -0.58 -5.14 5.51
N ALA A 187 -1.24 -4.49 6.46
CA ALA A 187 -1.15 -4.81 7.87
C ALA A 187 -1.77 -6.19 8.18
N LEU A 188 -2.95 -6.50 7.62
CA LEU A 188 -3.57 -7.81 7.74
C LEU A 188 -2.67 -8.93 7.19
N ALA A 189 -2.07 -8.72 6.02
CA ALA A 189 -1.13 -9.66 5.40
C ALA A 189 0.08 -9.95 6.28
N CYS A 190 0.49 -8.98 7.11
CA CYS A 190 1.60 -9.11 8.07
C CYS A 190 1.14 -9.52 9.48
N GLY A 191 -0.12 -9.95 9.64
CA GLY A 191 -0.63 -10.53 10.89
C GLY A 191 -1.02 -9.52 11.96
N LEU A 192 -1.20 -8.23 11.63
CA LEU A 192 -1.69 -7.24 12.58
C LEU A 192 -3.20 -7.37 12.80
N THR A 193 -3.63 -7.07 14.01
CA THR A 193 -5.04 -7.17 14.41
C THR A 193 -5.83 -5.91 14.03
N LEU A 194 -7.16 -6.05 13.89
CA LEU A 194 -8.03 -4.91 13.59
C LEU A 194 -7.91 -3.75 14.60
N PRO A 195 -7.79 -3.98 15.94
CA PRO A 195 -7.52 -2.89 16.89
C PRO A 195 -6.22 -2.13 16.62
N GLN A 196 -5.12 -2.83 16.28
CA GLN A 196 -3.85 -2.20 15.93
C GLN A 196 -3.97 -1.38 14.64
N ILE A 197 -4.68 -1.91 13.63
CA ILE A 197 -4.95 -1.22 12.37
C ILE A 197 -5.75 0.06 12.62
N LYS A 198 -6.86 -0.03 13.38
CA LYS A 198 -7.65 1.14 13.77
C LYS A 198 -6.80 2.20 14.44
N GLN A 199 -6.09 1.82 15.49
CA GLN A 199 -5.27 2.75 16.26
C GLN A 199 -4.22 3.46 15.38
N GLY A 200 -3.53 2.72 14.51
CA GLY A 200 -2.53 3.29 13.62
C GLY A 200 -3.12 4.23 12.58
N LEU A 201 -4.28 3.90 12.00
CA LEU A 201 -4.97 4.76 11.03
C LEU A 201 -5.44 6.08 11.67
N GLU A 202 -5.97 6.04 12.89
CA GLU A 202 -6.50 7.21 13.60
C GLU A 202 -5.40 8.12 14.18
N GLN A 203 -4.18 7.59 14.38
CA GLN A 203 -3.02 8.35 14.85
C GLN A 203 -2.18 8.97 13.72
N ALA A 204 -2.30 8.49 12.50
CA ALA A 204 -1.54 8.98 11.35
C ALA A 204 -1.83 10.46 11.07
N GLN A 205 -0.75 11.22 10.74
CA GLN A 205 -0.78 12.66 10.45
C GLN A 205 -0.25 12.96 9.06
#